data_a4180d991619627838add888406ff1c9
#
_entry.id   a4180d991619627838add888406ff1c9
#
_cell.length_a   1.000
_cell.length_b   1.000
_cell.length_c   1.000
_cell.angle_alpha   90.00
_cell.angle_beta   90.00
_cell.angle_gamma   90.00
#
_symmetry.space_group_name_H-M   'P 1'
#
loop_
_entity.id
_entity.type
_entity.pdbx_description
1 polymer ?
#
loop_
_entity_poly.entity_id
_entity_poly.type
_entity_poly.pdbx_seq_one_letter_code
_entity_poly.pdbx_strand_id
1 'polypeptide(L)'
;MLSFVWRFLERNSLGTFFVFLQLVSVVLIFSRNSMQRSFVAAHVSAFNAFMSGYIDEGASYFRLKQVNEDLTAQNKMLMQQLYGKKKTTEAKFVHVDNTLTEGQSYSVMDAEIIQNSINRNNNYFTINRGRNHGVEPQMGVIAPQGIAGIVVNTTANYALVQSVLSVNNIKINTSLKKSDFFGTLTWDGEDTRVMHLKDIPKYVSVKVGDTVITDGKSSIFPKGIMIGRVAGYDVDSKTGHWDISVELSQNMGQVQKVFVVKNLKKTELEEIKEILDAAVKEND
;
A
#
# COMPACT_ATOMS: atom_id res chain seq x y z
N MET A 1 -45.73 40.81 3.62
CA MET A 1 -45.52 40.14 2.38
C MET A 1 -46.86 39.77 1.69
N LEU A 2 -47.80 39.17 2.36
CA LEU A 2 -49.13 38.81 1.79
C LEU A 2 -49.95 40.03 1.28
N SER A 3 -49.88 41.18 1.94
CA SER A 3 -50.61 42.39 1.52
C SER A 3 -50.06 43.02 0.22
N PHE A 4 -48.78 42.79 -0.11
CA PHE A 4 -48.18 43.24 -1.39
C PHE A 4 -48.63 42.36 -2.55
N VAL A 5 -48.69 41.06 -2.36
CA VAL A 5 -49.17 40.10 -3.35
C VAL A 5 -50.65 40.33 -3.66
N TRP A 6 -51.46 40.59 -2.63
CA TRP A 6 -52.90 40.90 -2.80
C TRP A 6 -53.15 42.15 -3.66
N ARG A 7 -52.45 43.25 -3.37
CA ARG A 7 -52.55 44.50 -4.15
C ARG A 7 -52.03 44.35 -5.58
N PHE A 8 -51.03 43.49 -5.83
CA PHE A 8 -50.53 43.22 -7.17
C PHE A 8 -51.57 42.42 -7.98
N LEU A 9 -52.22 41.44 -7.35
CA LEU A 9 -53.29 40.67 -7.96
C LEU A 9 -54.52 41.52 -8.34
N GLU A 10 -54.96 42.40 -7.45
CA GLU A 10 -56.07 43.34 -7.74
C GLU A 10 -55.74 44.34 -8.85
N ARG A 11 -54.52 44.87 -8.93
CA ARG A 11 -54.12 45.85 -9.91
C ARG A 11 -53.97 45.25 -11.32
N ASN A 12 -53.70 43.97 -11.43
CA ASN A 12 -53.50 43.27 -12.70
C ASN A 12 -54.50 42.11 -12.85
N SER A 13 -55.76 42.30 -12.46
CA SER A 13 -56.74 41.23 -12.37
C SER A 13 -56.94 40.43 -13.68
N LEU A 14 -56.95 41.13 -14.81
CA LEU A 14 -57.07 40.49 -16.15
C LEU A 14 -55.85 39.66 -16.50
N GLY A 15 -54.63 40.12 -16.19
CA GLY A 15 -53.37 39.38 -16.41
C GLY A 15 -53.25 38.15 -15.51
N THR A 16 -53.60 38.31 -14.24
CA THR A 16 -53.59 37.20 -13.26
C THR A 16 -54.65 36.12 -13.59
N PHE A 17 -55.83 36.55 -14.03
CA PHE A 17 -56.88 35.66 -14.48
C PHE A 17 -56.44 34.89 -15.74
N PHE A 18 -55.77 35.53 -16.66
CA PHE A 18 -55.22 34.90 -17.87
C PHE A 18 -54.16 33.86 -17.52
N VAL A 19 -53.20 34.18 -16.64
CA VAL A 19 -52.18 33.26 -16.17
C VAL A 19 -52.83 32.08 -15.43
N PHE A 20 -53.85 32.32 -14.60
CA PHE A 20 -54.57 31.29 -13.92
C PHE A 20 -55.30 30.34 -14.91
N LEU A 21 -55.95 30.88 -15.95
CA LEU A 21 -56.57 30.09 -17.01
C LEU A 21 -55.55 29.28 -17.81
N GLN A 22 -54.36 29.83 -18.07
CA GLN A 22 -53.29 29.11 -18.71
C GLN A 22 -52.79 27.92 -17.84
N LEU A 23 -52.61 28.15 -16.54
CA LEU A 23 -52.24 27.10 -15.61
C LEU A 23 -53.29 25.99 -15.57
N VAL A 24 -54.58 26.35 -15.47
CA VAL A 24 -55.69 25.37 -15.50
C VAL A 24 -55.70 24.59 -16.83
N SER A 25 -55.50 25.30 -17.99
CA SER A 25 -55.42 24.65 -19.28
C SER A 25 -54.28 23.64 -19.37
N VAL A 26 -53.10 24.03 -18.89
CA VAL A 26 -51.92 23.13 -18.83
C VAL A 26 -52.22 21.91 -17.98
N VAL A 27 -52.80 22.11 -16.78
CA VAL A 27 -53.17 20.98 -15.88
C VAL A 27 -54.17 20.05 -16.56
N LEU A 28 -55.20 20.59 -17.25
CA LEU A 28 -56.21 19.80 -17.95
C LEU A 28 -55.60 19.04 -19.14
N ILE A 29 -54.67 19.65 -19.90
CA ILE A 29 -53.98 18.97 -20.98
C ILE A 29 -53.15 17.78 -20.43
N PHE A 30 -52.41 17.98 -19.36
CA PHE A 30 -51.63 16.93 -18.74
C PHE A 30 -52.47 15.85 -18.04
N SER A 31 -53.67 16.21 -17.55
CA SER A 31 -54.56 15.29 -16.88
C SER A 31 -55.27 14.31 -17.82
N ARG A 32 -55.47 14.70 -19.09
CA ARG A 32 -56.38 13.98 -20.03
C ARG A 32 -55.67 13.08 -21.04
N ASN A 33 -54.36 13.23 -21.27
CA ASN A 33 -53.64 12.49 -22.30
C ASN A 33 -52.64 11.49 -21.72
N SER A 34 -52.94 10.20 -21.84
CA SER A 34 -52.07 9.08 -21.44
C SER A 34 -50.72 9.07 -22.20
N MET A 35 -50.68 9.55 -23.45
CA MET A 35 -49.44 9.66 -24.24
C MET A 35 -48.45 10.70 -23.68
N GLN A 36 -48.93 11.84 -23.16
CA GLN A 36 -48.07 12.87 -22.59
C GLN A 36 -47.45 12.43 -21.25
N ARG A 37 -48.15 11.60 -20.48
CA ARG A 37 -47.62 10.99 -19.27
C ARG A 37 -46.40 10.09 -19.57
N SER A 38 -46.45 9.34 -20.67
CA SER A 38 -45.32 8.50 -21.12
C SER A 38 -44.12 9.32 -21.55
N PHE A 39 -44.37 10.46 -22.22
CA PHE A 39 -43.28 11.35 -22.69
C PHE A 39 -42.58 12.04 -21.54
N VAL A 40 -43.32 12.57 -20.58
CA VAL A 40 -42.77 13.18 -19.36
C VAL A 40 -42.05 12.12 -18.50
N ALA A 41 -42.61 10.94 -18.34
CA ALA A 41 -41.98 9.84 -17.61
C ALA A 41 -40.66 9.39 -18.26
N ALA A 42 -40.59 9.34 -19.60
CA ALA A 42 -39.39 8.99 -20.33
C ALA A 42 -38.25 10.03 -20.14
N HIS A 43 -38.59 11.33 -20.17
CA HIS A 43 -37.60 12.39 -19.95
C HIS A 43 -37.19 12.51 -18.50
N VAL A 44 -38.06 12.31 -17.53
CA VAL A 44 -37.72 12.26 -16.09
C VAL A 44 -36.86 11.05 -15.80
N SER A 45 -37.13 9.88 -16.39
CA SER A 45 -36.32 8.69 -16.20
C SER A 45 -34.92 8.84 -16.85
N ALA A 46 -34.84 9.47 -18.04
CA ALA A 46 -33.56 9.77 -18.69
C ALA A 46 -32.71 10.78 -17.88
N PHE A 47 -33.36 11.83 -17.34
CA PHE A 47 -32.69 12.79 -16.46
C PHE A 47 -32.21 12.17 -15.16
N ASN A 48 -33.03 11.32 -14.54
CA ASN A 48 -32.63 10.58 -13.34
C ASN A 48 -31.48 9.58 -13.62
N ALA A 49 -31.51 8.89 -14.76
CA ALA A 49 -30.43 8.00 -15.17
C ALA A 49 -29.11 8.77 -15.45
N PHE A 50 -29.21 9.97 -16.04
CA PHE A 50 -28.07 10.86 -16.28
C PHE A 50 -27.50 11.38 -14.97
N MET A 51 -28.35 11.84 -14.04
CA MET A 51 -27.93 12.32 -12.72
C MET A 51 -27.37 11.22 -11.84
N SER A 52 -27.95 10.01 -11.85
CA SER A 52 -27.42 8.88 -11.09
C SER A 52 -26.04 8.44 -11.57
N GLY A 53 -25.74 8.53 -12.86
CA GLY A 53 -24.41 8.25 -13.40
C GLY A 53 -23.32 9.14 -12.80
N TYR A 54 -23.56 10.44 -12.67
CA TYR A 54 -22.60 11.37 -12.05
C TYR A 54 -22.48 11.21 -10.54
N ILE A 55 -23.59 10.87 -9.87
CA ILE A 55 -23.61 10.62 -8.42
C ILE A 55 -22.89 9.29 -8.10
N ASP A 56 -23.06 8.26 -8.95
CA ASP A 56 -22.40 6.97 -8.77
C ASP A 56 -20.90 7.02 -9.01
N GLU A 57 -20.41 7.83 -9.97
CA GLU A 57 -18.96 8.04 -10.16
C GLU A 57 -18.34 8.78 -8.97
N GLY A 58 -18.96 9.83 -8.47
CA GLY A 58 -18.52 10.52 -7.26
C GLY A 58 -18.56 9.63 -6.01
N ALA A 59 -19.66 8.90 -5.82
CA ALA A 59 -19.82 7.96 -4.72
C ALA A 59 -18.86 6.78 -4.81
N SER A 60 -18.51 6.30 -6.00
CA SER A 60 -17.54 5.22 -6.20
C SER A 60 -16.13 5.65 -5.80
N TYR A 61 -15.73 6.89 -6.09
CA TYR A 61 -14.43 7.41 -5.66
C TYR A 61 -14.32 7.56 -4.14
N PHE A 62 -15.36 8.06 -3.48
CA PHE A 62 -15.42 8.12 -2.01
C PHE A 62 -15.48 6.72 -1.39
N ARG A 63 -16.20 5.78 -2.02
CA ARG A 63 -16.26 4.37 -1.61
C ARG A 63 -14.91 3.68 -1.75
N LEU A 64 -14.16 3.92 -2.83
CA LEU A 64 -12.79 3.41 -3.03
C LEU A 64 -11.83 3.92 -1.96
N LYS A 65 -11.92 5.21 -1.61
CA LYS A 65 -11.14 5.78 -0.51
C LYS A 65 -11.47 5.11 0.82
N GLN A 66 -12.75 4.95 1.11
CA GLN A 66 -13.24 4.32 2.34
C GLN A 66 -12.86 2.83 2.40
N VAL A 67 -13.01 2.09 1.28
CA VAL A 67 -12.57 0.69 1.17
C VAL A 67 -11.06 0.56 1.35
N ASN A 68 -10.27 1.50 0.83
CA ASN A 68 -8.81 1.50 1.02
C ASN A 68 -8.43 1.80 2.48
N GLU A 69 -9.15 2.70 3.14
CA GLU A 69 -8.99 2.98 4.58
C GLU A 69 -9.41 1.76 5.43
N ASP A 70 -10.53 1.11 5.09
CA ASP A 70 -11.01 -0.11 5.75
C ASP A 70 -10.07 -1.29 5.52
N LEU A 71 -9.57 -1.50 4.30
CA LEU A 71 -8.58 -2.54 4.00
C LEU A 71 -7.26 -2.29 4.74
N THR A 72 -6.86 -1.02 4.88
CA THR A 72 -5.68 -0.66 5.66
C THR A 72 -5.89 -0.92 7.15
N ALA A 73 -7.08 -0.59 7.68
CA ALA A 73 -7.46 -0.89 9.06
C ALA A 73 -7.56 -2.41 9.29
N GLN A 74 -8.13 -3.17 8.35
CA GLN A 74 -8.20 -4.63 8.41
C GLN A 74 -6.81 -5.28 8.32
N ASN A 75 -5.93 -4.81 7.42
CA ASN A 75 -4.55 -5.28 7.36
C ASN A 75 -3.78 -4.95 8.64
N LYS A 76 -3.97 -3.76 9.21
CA LYS A 76 -3.44 -3.39 10.53
C LYS A 76 -3.99 -4.31 11.64
N MET A 77 -5.28 -4.59 11.61
CA MET A 77 -5.94 -5.48 12.56
C MET A 77 -5.48 -6.94 12.40
N LEU A 78 -5.34 -7.42 11.16
CA LEU A 78 -4.84 -8.76 10.86
C LEU A 78 -3.35 -8.88 11.22
N MET A 79 -2.53 -7.87 10.96
CA MET A 79 -1.15 -7.82 11.44
C MET A 79 -1.09 -7.74 12.97
N GLN A 80 -1.99 -6.99 13.61
CA GLN A 80 -2.11 -6.98 15.07
C GLN A 80 -2.59 -8.32 15.63
N GLN A 81 -3.41 -9.07 14.91
CA GLN A 81 -3.84 -10.42 15.29
C GLN A 81 -2.77 -11.49 15.01
N LEU A 82 -2.04 -11.36 13.87
CA LEU A 82 -0.93 -12.24 13.51
C LEU A 82 0.32 -11.97 14.36
N TYR A 83 0.50 -10.73 14.79
CA TYR A 83 1.74 -10.25 15.37
C TYR A 83 1.60 -9.58 16.75
N GLY A 84 0.46 -9.56 17.41
CA GLY A 84 0.36 -9.07 18.77
C GLY A 84 -0.96 -8.47 19.21
N LYS A 85 -1.37 -8.81 20.41
CA LYS A 85 -2.49 -8.21 21.14
C LYS A 85 -2.03 -6.93 21.82
N LYS A 86 -2.39 -5.75 21.29
CA LYS A 86 -2.90 -4.60 22.07
C LYS A 86 -3.21 -3.37 21.21
N LYS A 87 -4.38 -2.79 21.45
CA LYS A 87 -4.80 -1.47 20.96
C LYS A 87 -3.87 -0.38 21.51
N THR A 88 -3.33 0.46 20.62
CA THR A 88 -2.91 1.82 21.02
C THR A 88 -3.11 2.77 19.85
N THR A 89 -3.86 3.83 20.09
CA THR A 89 -4.24 4.88 19.11
C THR A 89 -3.09 5.88 18.86
N GLU A 90 -1.94 5.69 19.52
CA GLU A 90 -0.72 6.46 19.29
C GLU A 90 0.23 5.65 18.42
N ALA A 91 0.95 6.32 17.51
CA ALA A 91 1.98 5.70 16.68
C ALA A 91 3.14 5.21 17.56
N LYS A 92 2.98 4.05 18.14
CA LYS A 92 3.98 3.34 18.95
C LYS A 92 4.28 2.01 18.32
N PHE A 93 5.50 1.55 18.50
CA PHE A 93 5.88 0.20 18.13
C PHE A 93 5.02 -0.81 18.89
N VAL A 94 4.40 -1.72 18.15
CA VAL A 94 3.64 -2.85 18.71
C VAL A 94 4.54 -4.08 18.69
N HIS A 95 4.68 -4.73 19.82
CA HIS A 95 5.46 -5.96 19.95
C HIS A 95 4.82 -7.09 19.13
N VAL A 96 5.65 -7.85 18.46
CA VAL A 96 5.27 -8.91 17.55
C VAL A 96 6.10 -10.16 17.87
N ASP A 97 5.45 -11.18 18.41
CA ASP A 97 6.08 -12.49 18.55
C ASP A 97 6.00 -13.21 17.20
N ASN A 98 7.13 -13.31 16.51
CA ASN A 98 7.20 -14.05 15.26
C ASN A 98 7.42 -15.54 15.58
N THR A 99 6.37 -16.34 15.44
CA THR A 99 6.43 -17.81 15.63
C THR A 99 7.27 -18.52 14.56
N LEU A 100 7.67 -17.85 13.49
CA LEU A 100 8.47 -18.42 12.39
C LEU A 100 9.99 -18.30 12.63
N THR A 101 10.40 -17.46 13.59
CA THR A 101 11.81 -17.28 13.97
C THR A 101 11.94 -17.47 15.47
N GLU A 102 12.37 -18.67 15.88
CA GLU A 102 12.70 -18.92 17.28
C GLU A 102 13.75 -17.91 17.76
N GLY A 103 13.42 -17.17 18.81
CA GLY A 103 14.34 -16.28 19.49
C GLY A 103 14.45 -14.85 18.99
N GLN A 104 13.81 -14.44 17.88
CA GLN A 104 13.77 -13.05 17.43
C GLN A 104 12.43 -12.39 17.74
N SER A 105 12.49 -11.24 18.39
CA SER A 105 11.30 -10.44 18.70
C SER A 105 11.30 -9.16 17.90
N TYR A 106 10.17 -8.85 17.28
CA TYR A 106 10.01 -7.65 16.46
C TYR A 106 8.90 -6.76 16.99
N SER A 107 9.04 -5.47 16.76
CA SER A 107 7.94 -4.51 16.91
C SER A 107 7.72 -3.76 15.61
N VAL A 108 6.46 -3.39 15.37
CA VAL A 108 6.02 -2.81 14.10
C VAL A 108 5.27 -1.51 14.35
N MET A 109 5.55 -0.49 13.54
CA MET A 109 4.88 0.80 13.60
C MET A 109 4.42 1.23 12.21
N ASP A 110 3.21 1.74 12.10
CA ASP A 110 2.66 2.29 10.87
C ASP A 110 3.30 3.64 10.49
N ALA A 111 3.51 3.85 9.20
CA ALA A 111 4.02 5.09 8.64
C ALA A 111 3.42 5.35 7.25
N GLU A 112 3.47 6.61 6.81
CA GLU A 112 3.03 7.01 5.47
C GLU A 112 4.21 7.54 4.67
N ILE A 113 4.23 7.22 3.39
CA ILE A 113 5.23 7.75 2.45
C ILE A 113 4.80 9.15 2.02
N ILE A 114 5.68 10.13 2.24
CA ILE A 114 5.46 11.53 1.86
C ILE A 114 6.08 11.84 0.51
N GLN A 115 7.22 11.25 0.21
CA GLN A 115 7.96 11.41 -1.04
C GLN A 115 8.47 10.05 -1.47
N ASN A 116 8.44 9.77 -2.76
CA ASN A 116 8.90 8.50 -3.33
C ASN A 116 9.61 8.74 -4.66
N SER A 117 10.70 8.02 -4.91
CA SER A 117 11.36 7.94 -6.21
C SER A 117 11.47 6.48 -6.66
N ILE A 118 11.29 6.24 -7.95
CA ILE A 118 11.40 4.91 -8.57
C ILE A 118 12.18 4.92 -9.89
N ASN A 119 12.63 6.09 -10.36
CA ASN A 119 13.19 6.29 -11.70
C ASN A 119 14.70 6.55 -11.68
N ARG A 120 15.38 6.20 -10.59
CA ARG A 120 16.82 6.44 -10.41
C ARG A 120 17.53 5.12 -10.18
N ASN A 121 18.85 5.08 -10.39
CA ASN A 121 19.67 3.92 -10.01
C ASN A 121 19.63 3.66 -8.49
N ASN A 122 19.52 4.72 -7.69
CA ASN A 122 19.30 4.63 -6.25
C ASN A 122 18.05 5.40 -5.90
N ASN A 123 17.02 4.67 -5.49
CA ASN A 123 15.73 5.21 -5.15
C ASN A 123 15.57 5.32 -3.63
N TYR A 124 14.92 6.40 -3.22
CA TYR A 124 14.62 6.68 -1.82
C TYR A 124 13.19 7.12 -1.67
N PHE A 125 12.64 6.88 -0.50
CA PHE A 125 11.37 7.46 -0.09
C PHE A 125 11.46 7.99 1.34
N THR A 126 10.63 8.98 1.66
CA THR A 126 10.56 9.61 2.98
C THR A 126 9.27 9.19 3.67
N ILE A 127 9.36 8.80 4.94
CA ILE A 127 8.21 8.46 5.77
C ILE A 127 7.97 9.51 6.87
N ASN A 128 6.71 9.66 7.31
CA ASN A 128 6.27 10.59 8.34
C ASN A 128 6.53 10.10 9.78
N ARG A 129 7.59 9.32 9.96
CA ARG A 129 8.05 8.84 11.27
C ARG A 129 9.56 9.03 11.36
N GLY A 130 10.03 9.53 12.50
CA GLY A 130 11.43 9.82 12.73
C GLY A 130 11.89 9.40 14.13
N ARG A 131 12.99 9.98 14.60
CA ARG A 131 13.57 9.66 15.92
C ARG A 131 12.60 9.85 17.09
N ASN A 132 11.74 10.86 17.04
CA ASN A 132 10.72 11.07 18.08
C ASN A 132 9.73 9.91 18.19
N HIS A 133 9.60 9.08 17.16
CA HIS A 133 8.76 7.90 17.11
C HIS A 133 9.56 6.60 17.35
N GLY A 134 10.87 6.71 17.64
CA GLY A 134 11.75 5.56 17.85
C GLY A 134 12.24 4.90 16.56
N VAL A 135 12.17 5.61 15.42
CA VAL A 135 12.76 5.13 14.15
C VAL A 135 14.26 5.39 14.16
N GLU A 136 15.03 4.36 13.85
CA GLU A 136 16.49 4.36 13.83
C GLU A 136 17.01 3.87 12.46
N PRO A 137 18.21 4.26 12.05
CA PRO A 137 18.85 3.68 10.86
C PRO A 137 18.94 2.15 10.92
N GLN A 138 18.96 1.53 9.76
CA GLN A 138 18.97 0.07 9.56
C GLN A 138 17.70 -0.66 10.05
N MET A 139 16.61 0.03 10.36
CA MET A 139 15.31 -0.60 10.49
C MET A 139 14.74 -0.97 9.14
N GLY A 140 14.10 -2.14 9.03
CA GLY A 140 13.39 -2.56 7.83
C GLY A 140 12.09 -1.79 7.65
N VAL A 141 11.71 -1.59 6.41
CA VAL A 141 10.40 -1.03 6.05
C VAL A 141 9.69 -2.00 5.13
N ILE A 142 8.49 -2.41 5.51
CA ILE A 142 7.64 -3.33 4.75
C ILE A 142 6.39 -2.61 4.27
N ALA A 143 5.92 -2.98 3.08
CA ALA A 143 4.65 -2.57 2.53
C ALA A 143 3.59 -3.68 2.76
N PRO A 144 2.30 -3.42 2.54
CA PRO A 144 1.25 -4.43 2.73
C PRO A 144 1.45 -5.73 1.96
N GLN A 145 2.12 -5.70 0.81
CA GLN A 145 2.31 -6.85 -0.07
C GLN A 145 3.76 -7.32 -0.17
N GLY A 146 4.70 -6.73 0.57
CA GLY A 146 6.10 -7.13 0.52
C GLY A 146 7.06 -6.17 1.21
N ILE A 147 8.35 -6.35 0.94
CA ILE A 147 9.39 -5.45 1.44
C ILE A 147 9.38 -4.13 0.66
N ALA A 148 9.74 -3.03 1.33
CA ALA A 148 9.81 -1.70 0.70
C ALA A 148 11.22 -1.10 0.71
N GLY A 149 11.97 -1.23 1.81
CA GLY A 149 13.30 -0.64 1.92
C GLY A 149 13.92 -0.76 3.30
N ILE A 150 15.00 -0.01 3.51
CA ILE A 150 15.75 0.05 4.76
C ILE A 150 15.97 1.52 5.14
N VAL A 151 15.72 1.87 6.39
CA VAL A 151 15.97 3.21 6.92
C VAL A 151 17.45 3.51 6.87
N VAL A 152 17.84 4.59 6.19
CA VAL A 152 19.25 5.01 6.08
C VAL A 152 19.57 6.22 6.94
N ASN A 153 18.59 7.11 7.14
CA ASN A 153 18.79 8.30 7.98
C ASN A 153 17.47 8.75 8.61
N THR A 154 17.55 9.46 9.74
CA THR A 154 16.38 9.94 10.48
C THR A 154 16.58 11.38 10.96
N THR A 155 15.51 12.16 10.86
CA THR A 155 15.34 13.46 11.52
C THR A 155 14.40 13.30 12.72
N ALA A 156 14.03 14.40 13.38
CA ALA A 156 13.11 14.35 14.51
C ALA A 156 11.74 13.69 14.12
N ASN A 157 11.15 14.09 12.99
CA ASN A 157 9.81 13.69 12.60
C ASN A 157 9.75 12.81 11.35
N TYR A 158 10.83 12.69 10.58
CA TYR A 158 10.88 11.98 9.31
C TYR A 158 12.05 11.02 9.25
N ALA A 159 11.92 9.97 8.43
CA ALA A 159 13.04 9.10 8.09
C ALA A 159 13.18 8.97 6.57
N LEU A 160 14.43 8.90 6.13
CA LEU A 160 14.81 8.57 4.77
C LEU A 160 15.03 7.07 4.67
N VAL A 161 14.34 6.46 3.74
CA VAL A 161 14.39 5.01 3.48
C VAL A 161 14.97 4.79 2.09
N GLN A 162 15.98 3.95 1.99
CA GLN A 162 16.48 3.47 0.72
C GLN A 162 15.53 2.37 0.23
N SER A 163 14.99 2.55 -0.98
CA SER A 163 14.05 1.61 -1.59
C SER A 163 14.76 0.31 -1.97
N VAL A 164 14.04 -0.80 -1.95
CA VAL A 164 14.51 -2.07 -2.52
C VAL A 164 14.90 -1.94 -3.99
N LEU A 165 14.29 -0.98 -4.70
CA LEU A 165 14.65 -0.61 -6.07
C LEU A 165 15.87 0.33 -6.07
N SER A 166 17.01 -0.18 -5.60
CA SER A 166 18.30 0.54 -5.61
C SER A 166 19.40 -0.44 -6.00
N VAL A 167 20.21 -0.05 -6.98
CA VAL A 167 21.32 -0.87 -7.50
C VAL A 167 22.43 -1.03 -6.47
N ASN A 168 22.71 0.03 -5.70
CA ASN A 168 23.80 0.05 -4.73
C ASN A 168 23.30 -0.10 -3.30
N ASN A 169 24.09 -0.79 -2.48
CA ASN A 169 23.99 -0.88 -1.02
C ASN A 169 22.77 -1.62 -0.44
N ILE A 170 21.85 -2.14 -1.25
CA ILE A 170 20.78 -3.00 -0.76
C ILE A 170 20.98 -4.43 -1.26
N LYS A 171 21.29 -5.30 -0.30
CA LYS A 171 21.28 -6.75 -0.47
C LYS A 171 20.33 -7.35 0.55
N ILE A 172 19.35 -8.07 0.09
CA ILE A 172 18.32 -8.64 0.96
C ILE A 172 18.46 -10.15 0.94
N ASN A 173 18.65 -10.72 2.12
CA ASN A 173 18.69 -12.16 2.27
C ASN A 173 17.31 -12.75 2.10
N THR A 174 17.17 -13.65 1.16
CA THR A 174 15.88 -14.22 0.76
C THR A 174 16.01 -15.71 0.51
N SER A 175 14.90 -16.41 0.56
CA SER A 175 14.82 -17.83 0.23
C SER A 175 13.58 -18.15 -0.59
N LEU A 176 13.61 -19.27 -1.28
CA LEU A 176 12.40 -19.87 -1.83
C LEU A 176 11.60 -20.47 -0.68
N LYS A 177 10.29 -20.19 -0.60
CA LYS A 177 9.43 -20.68 0.50
C LYS A 177 9.46 -22.19 0.69
N LYS A 178 9.76 -22.95 -0.37
CA LYS A 178 9.82 -24.42 -0.36
C LYS A 178 11.21 -24.97 -0.06
N SER A 179 12.20 -24.11 0.13
CA SER A 179 13.59 -24.48 0.23
C SER A 179 14.28 -23.67 1.33
N ASP A 180 15.14 -24.29 2.10
CA ASP A 180 15.96 -23.60 3.10
C ASP A 180 17.22 -22.95 2.52
N PHE A 181 17.40 -23.05 1.21
CA PHE A 181 18.50 -22.39 0.52
C PHE A 181 18.19 -20.88 0.41
N PHE A 182 19.14 -20.09 0.83
CA PHE A 182 19.07 -18.64 0.80
C PHE A 182 19.97 -18.07 -0.29
N GLY A 183 19.60 -16.92 -0.77
CA GLY A 183 20.36 -16.15 -1.73
C GLY A 183 20.20 -14.65 -1.48
N THR A 184 20.83 -13.89 -2.33
CA THR A 184 20.86 -12.42 -2.26
C THR A 184 19.95 -11.84 -3.33
N LEU A 185 18.95 -11.07 -2.91
CA LEU A 185 18.07 -10.34 -3.81
C LEU A 185 18.65 -8.94 -4.08
N THR A 186 18.77 -8.59 -5.35
CA THR A 186 19.30 -7.31 -5.83
C THR A 186 18.44 -6.79 -6.98
N TRP A 187 18.44 -5.46 -7.17
CA TRP A 187 17.82 -4.82 -8.32
C TRP A 187 18.91 -4.37 -9.32
N ASP A 188 18.65 -4.53 -10.61
CA ASP A 188 19.59 -4.21 -11.69
C ASP A 188 19.46 -2.77 -12.22
N GLY A 189 18.37 -2.08 -11.88
CA GLY A 189 18.08 -0.71 -12.34
C GLY A 189 17.17 -0.64 -13.57
N GLU A 190 16.70 -1.76 -14.10
CA GLU A 190 15.92 -1.81 -15.35
C GLU A 190 14.40 -1.79 -15.09
N ASP A 191 13.82 -2.90 -14.65
CA ASP A 191 12.37 -2.99 -14.42
C ASP A 191 12.04 -2.81 -12.92
N THR A 192 11.17 -1.85 -12.61
CA THR A 192 10.73 -1.57 -11.23
C THR A 192 9.87 -2.68 -10.61
N ARG A 193 9.47 -3.68 -11.38
CA ARG A 193 8.68 -4.82 -10.92
C ARG A 193 9.50 -6.10 -10.79
N VAL A 194 10.74 -6.14 -11.27
CA VAL A 194 11.57 -7.33 -11.30
C VAL A 194 12.84 -7.10 -10.49
N MET A 195 13.19 -8.06 -9.66
CA MET A 195 14.47 -8.13 -8.97
C MET A 195 15.14 -9.47 -9.27
N HIS A 196 16.46 -9.57 -9.01
CA HIS A 196 17.26 -10.74 -9.26
C HIS A 196 17.68 -11.41 -7.95
N LEU A 197 17.28 -12.66 -7.77
CA LEU A 197 17.73 -13.51 -6.67
C LEU A 197 18.93 -14.35 -7.16
N LYS A 198 20.08 -14.08 -6.58
CA LYS A 198 21.37 -14.71 -6.89
C LYS A 198 21.84 -15.64 -5.77
N ASP A 199 22.93 -16.35 -6.01
CA ASP A 199 23.61 -17.21 -5.03
C ASP A 199 22.83 -18.50 -4.68
N ILE A 200 21.77 -18.85 -5.41
CA ILE A 200 21.06 -20.13 -5.24
C ILE A 200 21.79 -21.22 -6.05
N PRO A 201 22.26 -22.31 -5.41
CA PRO A 201 22.95 -23.38 -6.12
C PRO A 201 22.06 -24.04 -7.17
N LYS A 202 22.63 -24.42 -8.33
CA LYS A 202 21.86 -24.94 -9.46
C LYS A 202 21.20 -26.31 -9.21
N TYR A 203 21.64 -27.05 -8.21
CA TYR A 203 20.98 -28.32 -7.83
C TYR A 203 19.66 -28.11 -7.08
N VAL A 204 19.34 -26.87 -6.68
CA VAL A 204 18.07 -26.52 -6.06
C VAL A 204 16.99 -26.46 -7.14
N SER A 205 15.89 -27.19 -6.92
CA SER A 205 14.77 -27.18 -7.86
C SER A 205 14.02 -25.84 -7.79
N VAL A 206 14.06 -25.08 -8.87
CA VAL A 206 13.36 -23.79 -9.03
C VAL A 206 12.28 -23.94 -10.07
N LYS A 207 11.10 -23.37 -9.82
CA LYS A 207 9.98 -23.36 -10.78
C LYS A 207 9.39 -21.97 -10.87
N VAL A 208 8.95 -21.58 -12.08
CA VAL A 208 8.16 -20.37 -12.29
C VAL A 208 6.90 -20.43 -11.42
N GLY A 209 6.59 -19.32 -10.73
CA GLY A 209 5.51 -19.20 -9.75
C GLY A 209 5.90 -19.55 -8.32
N ASP A 210 7.09 -20.06 -8.05
CA ASP A 210 7.57 -20.30 -6.67
C ASP A 210 7.62 -18.98 -5.89
N THR A 211 7.23 -19.04 -4.63
CA THR A 211 7.19 -17.85 -3.76
C THR A 211 8.56 -17.58 -3.16
N VAL A 212 8.99 -16.32 -3.26
CA VAL A 212 10.22 -15.80 -2.65
C VAL A 212 9.85 -15.02 -1.39
N ILE A 213 10.55 -15.30 -0.29
CA ILE A 213 10.31 -14.72 1.03
C ILE A 213 11.63 -14.26 1.67
N THR A 214 11.56 -13.40 2.69
CA THR A 214 12.71 -13.11 3.55
C THR A 214 13.11 -14.35 4.34
N ASP A 215 14.42 -14.61 4.47
CA ASP A 215 14.93 -15.82 5.12
C ASP A 215 15.06 -15.70 6.64
N GLY A 216 15.01 -14.48 7.19
CA GLY A 216 15.13 -14.20 8.62
C GLY A 216 16.57 -14.24 9.18
N LYS A 217 17.59 -14.47 8.34
CA LYS A 217 19.00 -14.45 8.76
C LYS A 217 19.57 -13.03 8.88
N SER A 218 18.83 -12.05 8.42
CA SER A 218 19.11 -10.63 8.59
C SER A 218 18.47 -10.12 9.88
N SER A 219 19.16 -9.27 10.64
CA SER A 219 18.56 -8.55 11.77
C SER A 219 17.52 -7.50 11.37
N ILE A 220 17.33 -7.27 10.07
CA ILE A 220 16.50 -6.18 9.52
C ILE A 220 15.07 -6.63 9.29
N PHE A 221 14.87 -7.79 8.66
CA PHE A 221 13.54 -8.31 8.31
C PHE A 221 13.24 -9.63 9.01
N PRO A 222 12.02 -9.80 9.56
CA PRO A 222 11.57 -11.09 10.04
C PRO A 222 11.48 -12.11 8.91
N LYS A 223 11.59 -13.40 9.23
CA LYS A 223 11.41 -14.49 8.28
C LYS A 223 9.96 -14.53 7.77
N GLY A 224 9.80 -14.87 6.49
CA GLY A 224 8.50 -15.21 5.91
C GLY A 224 7.75 -14.03 5.27
N ILE A 225 8.32 -12.81 5.23
CA ILE A 225 7.69 -11.72 4.50
C ILE A 225 7.77 -12.03 3.01
N MET A 226 6.61 -12.00 2.35
CA MET A 226 6.54 -12.21 0.91
C MET A 226 7.28 -11.08 0.16
N ILE A 227 8.06 -11.46 -0.84
CA ILE A 227 8.76 -10.53 -1.72
C ILE A 227 8.12 -10.55 -3.10
N GLY A 228 7.95 -11.74 -3.66
CA GLY A 228 7.43 -11.90 -4.99
C GLY A 228 7.33 -13.37 -5.39
N ARG A 229 7.23 -13.57 -6.71
CA ARG A 229 7.21 -14.87 -7.32
C ARG A 229 8.27 -14.98 -8.39
N VAL A 230 8.80 -16.18 -8.56
CA VAL A 230 9.72 -16.50 -9.67
C VAL A 230 9.00 -16.30 -11.00
N ALA A 231 9.49 -15.36 -11.81
CA ALA A 231 9.01 -15.09 -13.16
C ALA A 231 9.80 -15.86 -14.22
N GLY A 232 11.10 -16.10 -13.96
CA GLY A 232 12.01 -16.84 -14.81
C GLY A 232 13.30 -17.15 -14.07
N TYR A 233 14.15 -17.98 -14.65
CA TYR A 233 15.47 -18.26 -14.11
C TYR A 233 16.41 -18.73 -15.20
N ASP A 234 17.68 -18.35 -15.08
CA ASP A 234 18.78 -18.75 -15.95
C ASP A 234 19.99 -19.14 -15.10
N VAL A 235 20.99 -19.79 -15.73
CA VAL A 235 22.25 -20.10 -15.06
C VAL A 235 23.22 -18.95 -15.29
N ASP A 236 23.70 -18.31 -14.22
CA ASP A 236 24.80 -17.36 -14.31
C ASP A 236 26.08 -18.10 -14.75
N SER A 237 26.56 -17.75 -15.94
CA SER A 237 27.73 -18.38 -16.58
C SER A 237 29.03 -18.16 -15.78
N LYS A 238 29.10 -17.17 -14.92
CA LYS A 238 30.29 -16.83 -14.13
C LYS A 238 30.37 -17.62 -12.83
N THR A 239 29.22 -17.80 -12.17
CA THR A 239 29.16 -18.41 -10.84
C THR A 239 28.65 -19.85 -10.88
N GLY A 240 27.95 -20.24 -11.95
CA GLY A 240 27.29 -21.54 -12.05
C GLY A 240 26.07 -21.69 -11.15
N HIS A 241 25.61 -20.61 -10.51
CA HIS A 241 24.40 -20.56 -9.70
C HIS A 241 23.18 -20.11 -10.53
N TRP A 242 21.99 -20.23 -9.97
CA TRP A 242 20.79 -19.64 -10.56
C TRP A 242 20.82 -18.11 -10.46
N ASP A 243 20.49 -17.42 -11.55
CA ASP A 243 20.00 -16.04 -11.59
C ASP A 243 18.50 -16.10 -11.78
N ILE A 244 17.74 -15.78 -10.74
CA ILE A 244 16.29 -15.95 -10.70
C ILE A 244 15.63 -14.57 -10.79
N SER A 245 14.87 -14.34 -11.86
CA SER A 245 14.02 -13.16 -11.98
C SER A 245 12.79 -13.31 -11.08
N VAL A 246 12.62 -12.36 -10.17
CA VAL A 246 11.53 -12.34 -9.17
C VAL A 246 10.62 -11.17 -9.47
N GLU A 247 9.37 -11.45 -9.85
CA GLU A 247 8.34 -10.44 -9.97
C GLU A 247 7.85 -10.03 -8.58
N LEU A 248 8.02 -8.75 -8.25
CA LEU A 248 7.64 -8.20 -6.94
C LEU A 248 6.13 -8.22 -6.76
N SER A 249 5.68 -8.67 -5.60
CA SER A 249 4.26 -8.59 -5.20
C SER A 249 3.81 -7.16 -4.92
N GLN A 250 4.75 -6.28 -4.52
CA GLN A 250 4.48 -4.90 -4.18
C GLN A 250 4.90 -3.96 -5.32
N ASN A 251 3.95 -3.18 -5.84
CA ASN A 251 4.26 -2.09 -6.76
C ASN A 251 4.77 -0.88 -5.95
N MET A 252 6.07 -0.60 -6.05
CA MET A 252 6.71 0.48 -5.31
C MET A 252 6.27 1.89 -5.75
N GLY A 253 5.76 2.05 -6.97
CA GLY A 253 5.23 3.32 -7.47
C GLY A 253 3.88 3.71 -6.85
N GLN A 254 3.15 2.77 -6.25
CA GLN A 254 1.81 2.98 -5.71
C GLN A 254 1.74 2.85 -4.18
N VAL A 255 2.86 2.57 -3.52
CA VAL A 255 2.90 2.44 -2.06
C VAL A 255 2.69 3.78 -1.39
N GLN A 256 1.69 3.86 -0.51
CA GLN A 256 1.43 5.04 0.32
C GLN A 256 1.63 4.76 1.81
N LYS A 257 1.27 3.56 2.27
CA LYS A 257 1.38 3.14 3.67
C LYS A 257 2.39 2.02 3.80
N VAL A 258 3.20 2.11 4.84
CA VAL A 258 4.27 1.16 5.14
C VAL A 258 4.33 0.89 6.65
N PHE A 259 5.09 -0.10 7.03
CA PHE A 259 5.35 -0.45 8.43
C PHE A 259 6.85 -0.47 8.66
N VAL A 260 7.30 0.27 9.67
CA VAL A 260 8.69 0.22 10.14
C VAL A 260 8.83 -0.96 11.10
N VAL A 261 9.83 -1.78 10.87
CA VAL A 261 10.10 -3.00 11.65
C VAL A 261 11.36 -2.79 12.49
N LYS A 262 11.23 -2.95 13.80
CA LYS A 262 12.34 -2.91 14.76
C LYS A 262 12.58 -4.31 15.32
N ASN A 263 13.80 -4.83 15.15
CA ASN A 263 14.25 -6.03 15.82
C ASN A 263 14.69 -5.65 17.24
N LEU A 264 14.04 -6.21 18.24
CA LEU A 264 14.31 -5.90 19.66
C LEU A 264 15.61 -6.53 20.18
N LYS A 265 16.12 -7.55 19.47
CA LYS A 265 17.37 -8.24 19.81
C LYS A 265 18.55 -7.86 18.88
N LYS A 266 18.40 -6.79 18.11
CA LYS A 266 19.41 -6.36 17.13
C LYS A 266 20.78 -6.17 17.79
N THR A 267 20.84 -5.46 18.90
CA THR A 267 22.08 -5.16 19.62
C THR A 267 22.81 -6.43 20.04
N GLU A 268 22.09 -7.43 20.62
CA GLU A 268 22.68 -8.70 20.99
C GLU A 268 23.24 -9.46 19.78
N LEU A 269 22.53 -9.42 18.63
CA LEU A 269 22.99 -10.05 17.39
C LEU A 269 24.22 -9.36 16.80
N GLU A 270 24.31 -8.03 16.89
CA GLU A 270 25.47 -7.27 16.45
C GLU A 270 26.70 -7.54 17.34
N GLU A 271 26.53 -7.60 18.64
CA GLU A 271 27.60 -7.98 19.58
C GLU A 271 28.18 -9.37 19.27
N ILE A 272 27.32 -10.36 19.04
CA ILE A 272 27.77 -11.73 18.67
C ILE A 272 28.49 -11.73 17.32
N LYS A 273 28.05 -10.90 16.36
CA LYS A 273 28.72 -10.77 15.08
C LYS A 273 30.10 -10.14 15.20
N GLU A 274 30.27 -9.11 16.02
CA GLU A 274 31.57 -8.49 16.29
C GLU A 274 32.53 -9.49 16.96
N ILE A 275 32.05 -10.31 17.90
CA ILE A 275 32.87 -11.37 18.52
C ILE A 275 33.30 -12.40 17.47
N LEU A 276 32.41 -12.79 16.56
CA LEU A 276 32.72 -13.72 15.49
C LEU A 276 33.78 -13.14 14.53
N ASP A 277 33.59 -11.88 14.10
CA ASP A 277 34.52 -11.20 13.19
C ASP A 277 35.91 -11.01 13.83
N ALA A 278 35.97 -10.80 15.15
CA ALA A 278 37.23 -10.77 15.91
C ALA A 278 37.90 -12.15 15.96
N ALA A 279 37.16 -13.20 16.26
CA ALA A 279 37.65 -14.56 16.30
C ALA A 279 38.18 -15.07 14.95
N VAL A 280 37.52 -14.68 13.84
CA VAL A 280 37.98 -15.02 12.48
C VAL A 280 39.30 -14.32 12.16
N LYS A 281 39.45 -13.03 12.51
CA LYS A 281 40.69 -12.25 12.28
C LYS A 281 41.88 -12.75 13.10
N GLU A 282 41.64 -13.39 14.23
CA GLU A 282 42.71 -13.94 15.09
C GLU A 282 43.25 -15.29 14.55
N ASN A 283 42.49 -15.95 13.66
CA ASN A 283 42.82 -17.26 13.09
C ASN A 283 43.32 -17.21 11.63
N ASP A 284 43.31 -16.03 10.99
CA ASP A 284 43.88 -15.75 9.65
C ASP A 284 45.27 -15.05 9.81
#